data_6d6433bee705f63a55d3dda035a1fb5d
#
_entry.id   6d6433bee705f63a55d3dda035a1fb5d
#
_cell.length_a   1.000
_cell.length_b   1.000
_cell.length_c   1.000
_cell.angle_alpha   90.00
_cell.angle_beta   90.00
_cell.angle_gamma   90.00
#
_symmetry.space_group_name_H-M   'P 1'
#
loop_
_entity.id
_entity.type
_entity.pdbx_description
1 polymer ?
#
loop_
_entity_poly.entity_id
_entity_poly.type
_entity_poly.pdbx_seq_one_letter_code
_entity_poly.pdbx_strand_id
1 'polypeptide(L)'
;MLLGLVRTALRRPYTFVVLALALLIIGPLAAMRTPTDIFPDIKMPVIAVTFQYTGLPPDQMAGRMSTLFERSLTTTVNDIEHIEANTFQGIAIVKIFFQPGVDIAVANAQVTAVSQALLKQMPAGVTPPLILNYNAATVPILQLALSGKGLSEQQLYDLGLNTVRTPLVTVPGAAIPLPYGGKQRQVQIDVRPDALQARGLSAQDIANALAAQNILTPVGTQKIGSLEYTIQLNSAPAEIADLARLPVKVLNGATILLGDIADVHDGNAPQTNIVHVDGSRSVLMSVLKNGSASTLAIVDGVRAKLDDMKAGLPDALKVVPINDQSVFVRAAVKGVALEGAIAACLTSVMILLFLGSWRSTVIIAVSIPLSILGSIIALAALGETLNLMTLGGLALAVGILVDDATVTIENINWHLEQGKAVEPAILDGADQIVTPA
;
A
#
# COMPACT_ATOMS: atom_id res chain seq x y z
N MET A 1 11.66 3.62 42.55
CA MET A 1 11.57 4.65 41.51
C MET A 1 10.23 5.38 41.54
N LEU A 2 9.12 4.68 41.57
CA LEU A 2 7.75 5.25 41.56
C LEU A 2 7.44 6.11 42.80
N LEU A 3 7.84 5.70 44.01
CA LEU A 3 7.74 6.53 45.21
C LEU A 3 8.48 7.88 45.11
N GLY A 4 9.58 7.91 44.36
CA GLY A 4 10.29 9.15 44.06
C GLY A 4 9.46 10.14 43.25
N LEU A 5 8.63 9.62 42.31
CA LEU A 5 7.70 10.42 41.52
C LEU A 5 6.59 11.02 42.41
N VAL A 6 5.99 10.20 43.28
CA VAL A 6 4.95 10.68 44.23
C VAL A 6 5.51 11.79 45.16
N ARG A 7 6.70 11.58 45.70
CA ARG A 7 7.38 12.54 46.54
C ARG A 7 7.70 13.87 45.82
N THR A 8 8.09 13.75 44.55
CA THR A 8 8.36 14.90 43.64
C THR A 8 7.05 15.65 43.34
N ALA A 9 5.96 14.90 43.08
CA ALA A 9 4.63 15.48 42.83
C ALA A 9 4.12 16.29 44.01
N LEU A 10 4.27 15.77 45.25
CA LEU A 10 3.91 16.48 46.46
C LEU A 10 4.74 17.75 46.69
N ARG A 11 6.06 17.71 46.39
CA ARG A 11 6.96 18.86 46.51
C ARG A 11 6.78 19.92 45.44
N ARG A 12 6.35 19.53 44.24
CA ARG A 12 6.22 20.44 43.07
C ARG A 12 4.90 20.23 42.34
N PRO A 13 3.75 20.49 42.97
CA PRO A 13 2.43 20.19 42.42
C PRO A 13 2.16 20.93 41.12
N TYR A 14 2.60 22.18 41.00
CA TYR A 14 2.40 22.96 39.76
C TYR A 14 3.08 22.37 38.54
N THR A 15 4.21 21.68 38.70
CA THR A 15 4.89 20.99 37.59
C THR A 15 4.01 19.87 37.01
N PHE A 16 3.34 19.10 37.88
CA PHE A 16 2.44 18.02 37.45
C PHE A 16 1.13 18.57 36.88
N VAL A 17 0.62 19.70 37.39
CA VAL A 17 -0.53 20.38 36.76
C VAL A 17 -0.17 20.84 35.32
N VAL A 18 1.00 21.46 35.14
CA VAL A 18 1.46 21.88 33.81
C VAL A 18 1.64 20.67 32.88
N LEU A 19 2.20 19.57 33.40
CA LEU A 19 2.36 18.32 32.62
C LEU A 19 0.99 17.76 32.23
N ALA A 20 0.02 17.72 33.13
CA ALA A 20 -1.34 17.26 32.83
C ALA A 20 -2.02 18.13 31.76
N LEU A 21 -1.87 19.46 31.85
CA LEU A 21 -2.39 20.37 30.83
C LEU A 21 -1.68 20.18 29.49
N ALA A 22 -0.36 19.95 29.50
CA ALA A 22 0.40 19.64 28.27
C ALA A 22 -0.10 18.34 27.63
N LEU A 23 -0.35 17.28 28.41
CA LEU A 23 -0.93 16.02 27.90
C LEU A 23 -2.33 16.24 27.31
N LEU A 24 -3.17 17.06 27.94
CA LEU A 24 -4.51 17.40 27.45
C LEU A 24 -4.48 18.18 26.11
N ILE A 25 -3.42 18.92 25.83
CA ILE A 25 -3.26 19.67 24.58
C ILE A 25 -2.54 18.84 23.51
N ILE A 26 -1.41 18.23 23.87
CA ILE A 26 -0.57 17.47 22.93
C ILE A 26 -1.22 16.13 22.58
N GLY A 27 -1.90 15.48 23.51
CA GLY A 27 -2.52 14.17 23.31
C GLY A 27 -3.52 14.11 22.16
N PRO A 28 -4.55 14.98 22.14
CA PRO A 28 -5.49 15.03 21.02
C PRO A 28 -4.81 15.38 19.71
N LEU A 29 -3.79 16.26 19.73
CA LEU A 29 -3.02 16.61 18.53
C LEU A 29 -2.22 15.41 18.03
N ALA A 30 -1.61 14.65 18.93
CA ALA A 30 -0.91 13.41 18.59
C ALA A 30 -1.90 12.37 18.02
N ALA A 31 -3.06 12.18 18.66
CA ALA A 31 -4.09 11.25 18.19
C ALA A 31 -4.58 11.58 16.77
N MET A 32 -4.75 12.86 16.44
CA MET A 32 -5.16 13.28 15.09
C MET A 32 -4.07 13.12 14.04
N ARG A 33 -2.79 13.16 14.44
CA ARG A 33 -1.65 13.03 13.53
C ARG A 33 -1.13 11.61 13.40
N THR A 34 -1.41 10.75 14.35
CA THR A 34 -0.98 9.34 14.30
C THR A 34 -1.77 8.61 13.23
N PRO A 35 -1.09 7.92 12.29
CA PRO A 35 -1.76 7.15 11.25
C PRO A 35 -2.67 6.09 11.86
N THR A 36 -3.86 5.94 11.27
CA THR A 36 -4.85 4.94 11.69
C THR A 36 -4.92 3.82 10.68
N ASP A 37 -4.90 2.57 11.15
CA ASP A 37 -4.85 1.38 10.31
C ASP A 37 -5.65 0.22 10.91
N ILE A 38 -5.78 -0.89 10.17
CA ILE A 38 -6.33 -2.15 10.66
C ILE A 38 -5.22 -2.95 11.36
N PHE A 39 -4.10 -3.14 10.69
CA PHE A 39 -2.97 -3.93 11.16
C PHE A 39 -1.77 -3.05 11.51
N PRO A 40 -0.92 -3.50 12.44
CA PRO A 40 0.38 -2.87 12.65
C PRO A 40 1.22 -2.97 11.37
N ASP A 41 2.19 -2.07 11.22
CA ASP A 41 3.16 -2.13 10.12
C ASP A 41 4.14 -3.28 10.38
N ILE A 42 3.88 -4.43 9.74
CA ILE A 42 4.72 -5.63 9.87
C ILE A 42 5.83 -5.53 8.84
N LYS A 43 6.98 -5.07 9.29
CA LYS A 43 8.21 -5.01 8.49
C LYS A 43 8.80 -6.42 8.35
N MET A 44 8.31 -7.18 7.38
CA MET A 44 8.95 -8.45 7.02
C MET A 44 10.09 -8.18 6.04
N PRO A 45 11.30 -8.69 6.27
CA PRO A 45 12.41 -8.51 5.36
C PRO A 45 12.27 -9.47 4.16
N VAL A 46 11.38 -9.12 3.23
CA VAL A 46 11.11 -9.92 2.02
C VAL A 46 11.24 -9.05 0.78
N ILE A 47 11.99 -9.55 -0.21
CA ILE A 47 12.12 -8.94 -1.53
C ILE A 47 11.45 -9.85 -2.56
N ALA A 48 10.53 -9.30 -3.35
CA ALA A 48 9.94 -9.98 -4.49
C ALA A 48 10.58 -9.51 -5.79
N VAL A 49 11.06 -10.45 -6.58
CA VAL A 49 11.67 -10.21 -7.90
C VAL A 49 10.79 -10.85 -8.96
N THR A 50 10.31 -10.05 -9.91
CA THR A 50 9.42 -10.54 -10.98
C THR A 50 10.13 -10.43 -12.31
N PHE A 51 10.35 -11.58 -12.96
CA PHE A 51 10.83 -11.68 -14.34
C PHE A 51 9.66 -11.82 -15.29
N GLN A 52 9.75 -11.18 -16.43
CA GLN A 52 8.78 -11.29 -17.51
C GLN A 52 9.44 -11.72 -18.80
N TYR A 53 8.88 -12.74 -19.45
CA TYR A 53 9.27 -13.19 -20.77
C TYR A 53 8.05 -13.78 -21.50
N THR A 54 7.38 -12.95 -22.25
CA THR A 54 6.10 -13.30 -22.90
C THR A 54 6.23 -14.54 -23.78
N GLY A 55 5.35 -15.50 -23.60
CA GLY A 55 5.26 -16.71 -24.42
C GLY A 55 6.07 -17.90 -23.90
N LEU A 56 6.91 -17.75 -22.86
CA LEU A 56 7.66 -18.88 -22.31
C LEU A 56 6.77 -19.72 -21.38
N PRO A 57 6.70 -21.06 -21.55
CA PRO A 57 5.94 -21.94 -20.65
C PRO A 57 6.50 -21.96 -19.23
N PRO A 58 5.67 -22.31 -18.21
CA PRO A 58 6.08 -22.27 -16.80
C PRO A 58 7.31 -23.13 -16.47
N ASP A 59 7.42 -24.33 -17.05
CA ASP A 59 8.56 -25.24 -16.87
C ASP A 59 9.87 -24.65 -17.41
N GLN A 60 9.82 -23.97 -18.54
CA GLN A 60 10.97 -23.27 -19.11
C GLN A 60 11.29 -21.98 -18.34
N MET A 61 10.27 -21.25 -17.86
CA MET A 61 10.48 -20.13 -16.96
C MET A 61 11.20 -20.59 -15.68
N ALA A 62 10.78 -21.71 -15.10
CA ALA A 62 11.44 -22.31 -13.93
C ALA A 62 12.90 -22.66 -14.22
N GLY A 63 13.15 -23.45 -15.26
CA GLY A 63 14.49 -23.96 -15.55
C GLY A 63 15.49 -22.91 -16.02
N ARG A 64 15.05 -21.94 -16.86
CA ARG A 64 15.93 -20.97 -17.50
C ARG A 64 16.06 -19.63 -16.75
N MET A 65 15.14 -19.33 -15.84
CA MET A 65 15.10 -18.05 -15.13
C MET A 65 15.13 -18.25 -13.62
N SER A 66 14.07 -18.83 -13.02
CA SER A 66 13.97 -18.93 -11.55
C SER A 66 15.11 -19.73 -10.94
N THR A 67 15.35 -20.95 -11.40
CA THR A 67 16.41 -21.82 -10.85
C THR A 67 17.82 -21.21 -10.99
N LEU A 68 18.08 -20.55 -12.12
CA LEU A 68 19.37 -19.88 -12.32
C LEU A 68 19.54 -18.72 -11.33
N PHE A 69 18.47 -17.94 -11.14
CA PHE A 69 18.46 -16.82 -10.22
C PHE A 69 18.60 -17.27 -8.76
N GLU A 70 17.83 -18.26 -8.34
CA GLU A 70 17.88 -18.86 -6.98
C GLU A 70 19.29 -19.34 -6.64
N ARG A 71 19.92 -20.09 -7.54
CA ARG A 71 21.30 -20.57 -7.32
C ARG A 71 22.29 -19.43 -7.13
N SER A 72 22.14 -18.36 -7.88
CA SER A 72 23.03 -17.21 -7.77
C SER A 72 22.78 -16.42 -6.49
N LEU A 73 21.53 -16.30 -6.06
CA LEU A 73 21.17 -15.64 -4.81
C LEU A 73 21.81 -16.34 -3.61
N THR A 74 21.75 -17.65 -3.54
CA THR A 74 22.28 -18.44 -2.40
C THR A 74 23.78 -18.34 -2.21
N THR A 75 24.51 -17.89 -3.24
CA THR A 75 25.98 -17.75 -3.20
C THR A 75 26.46 -16.31 -3.04
N THR A 76 25.60 -15.32 -3.31
CA THR A 76 26.04 -13.93 -3.43
C THR A 76 25.27 -12.94 -2.56
N VAL A 77 24.12 -13.34 -2.04
CA VAL A 77 23.26 -12.52 -1.17
C VAL A 77 23.32 -13.09 0.24
N ASN A 78 23.59 -12.23 1.22
CA ASN A 78 23.74 -12.64 2.61
C ASN A 78 22.39 -12.76 3.33
N ASP A 79 22.39 -13.55 4.41
CA ASP A 79 21.33 -13.63 5.39
C ASP A 79 19.95 -14.04 4.84
N ILE A 80 19.93 -14.82 3.76
CA ILE A 80 18.70 -15.42 3.24
C ILE A 80 18.24 -16.51 4.21
N GLU A 81 16.96 -16.45 4.60
CA GLU A 81 16.30 -17.52 5.36
C GLU A 81 15.82 -18.63 4.42
N HIS A 82 15.01 -18.27 3.43
CA HIS A 82 14.54 -19.18 2.39
C HIS A 82 14.10 -18.40 1.14
N ILE A 83 13.88 -19.12 0.05
CA ILE A 83 13.43 -18.58 -1.23
C ILE A 83 12.20 -19.36 -1.69
N GLU A 84 11.18 -18.64 -2.14
CA GLU A 84 10.00 -19.20 -2.80
C GLU A 84 9.94 -18.73 -4.24
N ALA A 85 9.73 -19.61 -5.20
CA ALA A 85 9.51 -19.25 -6.58
C ALA A 85 8.19 -19.81 -7.11
N ASN A 86 7.44 -18.94 -7.77
CA ASN A 86 6.22 -19.27 -8.48
C ASN A 86 6.37 -18.89 -9.95
N THR A 87 6.22 -19.86 -10.84
CA THR A 87 6.35 -19.67 -12.27
C THR A 87 5.02 -19.89 -12.98
N PHE A 88 4.70 -18.94 -13.84
CA PHE A 88 3.51 -18.92 -14.69
C PHE A 88 3.94 -18.78 -16.14
N GLN A 89 2.97 -18.82 -17.05
CA GLN A 89 3.26 -18.57 -18.45
C GLN A 89 3.77 -17.12 -18.65
N GLY A 90 5.04 -17.00 -19.02
CA GLY A 90 5.69 -15.71 -19.26
C GLY A 90 6.04 -14.88 -18.03
N ILE A 91 5.81 -15.37 -16.81
CA ILE A 91 6.09 -14.65 -15.56
C ILE A 91 6.71 -15.60 -14.54
N ALA A 92 7.79 -15.16 -13.90
CA ALA A 92 8.36 -15.83 -12.73
C ALA A 92 8.46 -14.85 -11.56
N ILE A 93 7.91 -15.21 -10.41
CA ILE A 93 7.94 -14.41 -9.19
C ILE A 93 8.79 -15.17 -8.17
N VAL A 94 9.90 -14.58 -7.76
CA VAL A 94 10.81 -15.11 -6.75
C VAL A 94 10.74 -14.23 -5.52
N LYS A 95 10.31 -14.78 -4.40
CA LYS A 95 10.29 -14.12 -3.09
C LYS A 95 11.48 -14.60 -2.28
N ILE A 96 12.26 -13.66 -1.80
CA ILE A 96 13.47 -13.89 -1.01
C ILE A 96 13.17 -13.44 0.41
N PHE A 97 13.15 -14.37 1.34
CA PHE A 97 12.94 -14.12 2.76
C PHE A 97 14.30 -14.03 3.45
N PHE A 98 14.49 -12.99 4.24
CA PHE A 98 15.73 -12.73 4.97
C PHE A 98 15.55 -12.98 6.46
N GLN A 99 16.67 -13.19 7.15
CA GLN A 99 16.70 -13.34 8.60
C GLN A 99 16.18 -12.07 9.30
N PRO A 100 15.54 -12.20 10.48
CA PRO A 100 15.08 -11.05 11.26
C PRO A 100 16.23 -10.09 11.58
N GLY A 101 15.99 -8.79 11.38
CA GLY A 101 16.96 -7.74 11.66
C GLY A 101 17.89 -7.38 10.50
N VAL A 102 17.74 -8.00 9.34
CA VAL A 102 18.49 -7.64 8.13
C VAL A 102 18.11 -6.25 7.64
N ASP A 103 19.11 -5.47 7.24
CA ASP A 103 18.90 -4.20 6.54
C ASP A 103 18.41 -4.48 5.11
N ILE A 104 17.10 -4.26 4.91
CA ILE A 104 16.44 -4.52 3.63
C ILE A 104 17.00 -3.64 2.50
N ALA A 105 17.59 -2.48 2.80
CA ALA A 105 18.19 -1.61 1.78
C ALA A 105 19.48 -2.24 1.24
N VAL A 106 20.30 -2.81 2.11
CA VAL A 106 21.53 -3.54 1.73
C VAL A 106 21.15 -4.81 0.95
N ALA A 107 20.21 -5.57 1.44
CA ALA A 107 19.71 -6.77 0.75
C ALA A 107 19.18 -6.45 -0.65
N ASN A 108 18.40 -5.36 -0.77
CA ASN A 108 17.86 -4.90 -2.06
C ASN A 108 18.97 -4.52 -3.06
N ALA A 109 20.03 -3.87 -2.59
CA ALA A 109 21.19 -3.54 -3.42
C ALA A 109 21.89 -4.81 -3.92
N GLN A 110 22.10 -5.82 -3.05
CA GLN A 110 22.70 -7.11 -3.44
C GLN A 110 21.84 -7.86 -4.44
N VAL A 111 20.54 -7.99 -4.18
CA VAL A 111 19.57 -8.64 -5.09
C VAL A 111 19.53 -7.95 -6.45
N THR A 112 19.55 -6.62 -6.46
CA THR A 112 19.59 -5.83 -7.71
C THR A 112 20.87 -6.09 -8.50
N ALA A 113 22.01 -6.10 -7.85
CA ALA A 113 23.30 -6.37 -8.49
C ALA A 113 23.34 -7.77 -9.13
N VAL A 114 22.88 -8.80 -8.40
CA VAL A 114 22.77 -10.17 -8.91
C VAL A 114 21.81 -10.24 -10.09
N SER A 115 20.64 -9.62 -9.98
CA SER A 115 19.63 -9.59 -11.04
C SER A 115 20.19 -9.03 -12.35
N GLN A 116 20.93 -7.93 -12.28
CA GLN A 116 21.55 -7.29 -13.44
C GLN A 116 22.67 -8.15 -14.04
N ALA A 117 23.49 -8.77 -13.19
CA ALA A 117 24.60 -9.61 -13.64
C ALA A 117 24.10 -10.84 -14.43
N LEU A 118 22.98 -11.41 -14.00
CA LEU A 118 22.41 -12.63 -14.59
C LEU A 118 21.66 -12.40 -15.91
N LEU A 119 21.27 -11.17 -16.24
CA LEU A 119 20.54 -10.89 -17.49
C LEU A 119 21.29 -11.39 -18.74
N LYS A 120 22.62 -11.35 -18.71
CA LYS A 120 23.45 -11.83 -19.83
C LYS A 120 23.45 -13.35 -19.99
N GLN A 121 23.06 -14.09 -18.95
CA GLN A 121 23.00 -15.57 -18.95
C GLN A 121 21.57 -16.07 -19.20
N MET A 122 20.59 -15.18 -19.14
CA MET A 122 19.18 -15.47 -19.41
C MET A 122 18.91 -15.46 -20.93
N PRO A 123 17.76 -16.00 -21.37
CA PRO A 123 17.38 -15.96 -22.77
C PRO A 123 17.38 -14.54 -23.34
N ALA A 124 17.79 -14.40 -24.62
CA ALA A 124 17.82 -13.10 -25.28
C ALA A 124 16.41 -12.47 -25.32
N GLY A 125 16.32 -11.18 -24.99
CA GLY A 125 15.05 -10.45 -24.94
C GLY A 125 14.40 -10.39 -23.55
N VAL A 126 15.01 -10.97 -22.52
CA VAL A 126 14.58 -10.79 -21.13
C VAL A 126 14.83 -9.33 -20.71
N THR A 127 13.79 -8.69 -20.21
CA THR A 127 13.89 -7.34 -19.63
C THR A 127 14.40 -7.40 -18.18
N PRO A 128 15.02 -6.33 -17.66
CA PRO A 128 15.37 -6.25 -16.25
C PRO A 128 14.15 -6.55 -15.36
N PRO A 129 14.32 -7.37 -14.30
CA PRO A 129 13.20 -7.73 -13.45
C PRO A 129 12.71 -6.54 -12.61
N LEU A 130 11.45 -6.57 -12.28
CA LEU A 130 10.87 -5.68 -11.29
C LEU A 130 11.22 -6.20 -9.89
N ILE A 131 11.87 -5.38 -9.08
CA ILE A 131 12.27 -5.70 -7.70
C ILE A 131 11.45 -4.85 -6.75
N LEU A 132 10.73 -5.50 -5.85
CA LEU A 132 9.80 -4.88 -4.92
C LEU A 132 10.08 -5.36 -3.49
N ASN A 133 10.12 -4.43 -2.55
CA ASN A 133 10.07 -4.79 -1.13
C ASN A 133 8.64 -5.26 -0.81
N TYR A 134 8.53 -6.50 -0.34
CA TYR A 134 7.24 -7.05 0.07
C TYR A 134 6.91 -6.56 1.48
N ASN A 135 5.72 -6.03 1.66
CA ASN A 135 5.19 -5.68 2.96
C ASN A 135 3.87 -6.42 3.17
N ALA A 136 3.78 -7.24 4.21
CA ALA A 136 2.57 -7.99 4.53
C ALA A 136 1.38 -7.09 4.85
N ALA A 137 1.63 -5.86 5.29
CA ALA A 137 0.59 -4.85 5.51
C ALA A 137 0.08 -4.19 4.22
N THR A 138 0.71 -4.46 3.06
CA THR A 138 0.27 -3.96 1.75
C THR A 138 -0.90 -4.81 1.25
N VAL A 139 -2.05 -4.59 1.85
CA VAL A 139 -3.32 -5.21 1.45
C VAL A 139 -4.21 -4.17 0.75
N PRO A 140 -5.14 -4.59 -0.11
CA PRO A 140 -6.15 -3.68 -0.66
C PRO A 140 -6.99 -3.09 0.46
N ILE A 141 -6.92 -1.76 0.64
CA ILE A 141 -7.69 -1.03 1.64
C ILE A 141 -9.02 -0.51 1.09
N LEU A 142 -9.10 -0.39 -0.23
CA LEU A 142 -10.28 -0.02 -0.98
C LEU A 142 -10.17 -0.64 -2.37
N GLN A 143 -11.27 -1.08 -2.92
CA GLN A 143 -11.35 -1.50 -4.31
C GLN A 143 -12.39 -0.65 -5.04
N LEU A 144 -12.13 -0.36 -6.30
CA LEU A 144 -13.02 0.39 -7.18
C LEU A 144 -13.45 -0.54 -8.30
N ALA A 145 -14.75 -0.78 -8.40
CA ALA A 145 -15.36 -1.51 -9.49
C ALA A 145 -15.75 -0.53 -10.60
N LEU A 146 -15.20 -0.74 -11.79
CA LEU A 146 -15.52 0.06 -12.98
C LEU A 146 -16.42 -0.77 -13.88
N SER A 147 -17.62 -0.28 -14.14
CA SER A 147 -18.60 -0.90 -15.02
C SER A 147 -19.28 0.16 -15.88
N GLY A 148 -19.93 -0.24 -16.97
CA GLY A 148 -20.65 0.71 -17.81
C GLY A 148 -21.54 0.02 -18.83
N LYS A 149 -22.74 0.54 -19.04
CA LYS A 149 -23.63 0.06 -20.09
C LYS A 149 -23.15 0.57 -21.46
N GLY A 150 -22.94 -0.37 -22.39
CA GLY A 150 -22.49 -0.02 -23.74
C GLY A 150 -20.98 0.22 -23.88
N LEU A 151 -20.22 0.11 -22.80
CA LEU A 151 -18.74 0.15 -22.85
C LEU A 151 -18.19 -1.25 -23.03
N SER A 152 -17.23 -1.40 -23.95
CA SER A 152 -16.48 -2.63 -24.13
C SER A 152 -15.48 -2.85 -22.99
N GLU A 153 -15.01 -4.09 -22.79
CA GLU A 153 -13.98 -4.38 -21.79
C GLU A 153 -12.65 -3.63 -22.07
N GLN A 154 -12.35 -3.32 -23.33
CA GLN A 154 -11.20 -2.49 -23.73
C GLN A 154 -11.40 -1.05 -23.27
N GLN A 155 -12.57 -0.45 -23.55
CA GLN A 155 -12.89 0.92 -23.13
C GLN A 155 -12.90 1.07 -21.61
N LEU A 156 -13.44 0.06 -20.90
CA LEU A 156 -13.42 0.08 -19.42
C LEU A 156 -11.99 0.03 -18.88
N TYR A 157 -11.13 -0.78 -19.48
CA TYR A 157 -9.72 -0.86 -19.09
C TYR A 157 -8.99 0.47 -19.35
N ASP A 158 -9.14 1.04 -20.52
CA ASP A 158 -8.50 2.30 -20.92
C ASP A 158 -8.97 3.48 -20.07
N LEU A 159 -10.27 3.58 -19.79
CA LEU A 159 -10.82 4.59 -18.89
C LEU A 159 -10.31 4.38 -17.45
N GLY A 160 -10.24 3.14 -17.00
CA GLY A 160 -9.67 2.79 -15.70
C GLY A 160 -8.21 3.21 -15.57
N LEU A 161 -7.40 2.88 -16.57
CA LEU A 161 -5.96 3.14 -16.57
C LEU A 161 -5.64 4.64 -16.73
N ASN A 162 -6.21 5.28 -17.75
CA ASN A 162 -5.79 6.61 -18.17
C ASN A 162 -6.56 7.73 -17.45
N THR A 163 -7.86 7.52 -17.18
CA THR A 163 -8.71 8.56 -16.64
C THR A 163 -8.92 8.44 -15.13
N VAL A 164 -9.21 7.23 -14.63
CA VAL A 164 -9.50 7.04 -13.20
C VAL A 164 -8.23 6.88 -12.38
N ARG A 165 -7.29 6.02 -12.80
CA ARG A 165 -6.07 5.74 -12.05
C ARG A 165 -5.15 6.96 -11.90
N THR A 166 -4.97 7.71 -12.96
CA THR A 166 -3.98 8.80 -13.03
C THR A 166 -4.16 9.86 -11.92
N PRO A 167 -5.36 10.42 -11.67
CA PRO A 167 -5.55 11.32 -10.56
C PRO A 167 -5.44 10.64 -9.18
N LEU A 168 -5.84 9.39 -9.08
CA LEU A 168 -5.84 8.66 -7.81
C LEU A 168 -4.42 8.33 -7.30
N VAL A 169 -3.45 8.13 -8.20
CA VAL A 169 -2.04 7.91 -7.83
C VAL A 169 -1.44 9.12 -7.11
N THR A 170 -2.03 10.32 -7.27
CA THR A 170 -1.57 11.52 -6.55
C THR A 170 -2.02 11.59 -5.09
N VAL A 171 -2.87 10.66 -4.63
CA VAL A 171 -3.28 10.60 -3.21
C VAL A 171 -2.09 10.12 -2.37
N PRO A 172 -1.64 10.91 -1.38
CA PRO A 172 -0.47 10.56 -0.58
C PRO A 172 -0.64 9.20 0.13
N GLY A 173 0.35 8.34 0.00
CA GLY A 173 0.33 7.01 0.61
C GLY A 173 -0.48 5.95 -0.14
N ALA A 174 -1.19 6.30 -1.21
CA ALA A 174 -1.87 5.33 -2.07
C ALA A 174 -0.90 4.71 -3.08
N ALA A 175 -0.97 3.40 -3.24
CA ALA A 175 -0.34 2.66 -4.34
C ALA A 175 -1.43 1.99 -5.15
N ILE A 176 -1.54 2.34 -6.43
CA ILE A 176 -2.61 1.84 -7.30
C ILE A 176 -1.99 1.09 -8.47
N PRO A 177 -1.97 -0.25 -8.42
CA PRO A 177 -1.48 -1.09 -9.51
C PRO A 177 -2.33 -0.92 -10.77
N LEU A 178 -1.93 -1.58 -11.84
CA LEU A 178 -2.69 -1.64 -13.07
C LEU A 178 -4.08 -2.27 -12.79
N PRO A 179 -5.11 -1.87 -13.55
CA PRO A 179 -6.43 -2.45 -13.43
C PRO A 179 -6.42 -3.97 -13.65
N TYR A 180 -7.25 -4.67 -12.91
CA TYR A 180 -7.45 -6.11 -13.02
C TYR A 180 -8.78 -6.40 -13.74
N GLY A 181 -8.80 -7.40 -14.63
CA GLY A 181 -9.92 -7.60 -15.55
C GLY A 181 -9.89 -6.65 -16.75
N GLY A 182 -10.91 -6.71 -17.57
CA GLY A 182 -10.96 -5.98 -18.82
C GLY A 182 -10.01 -6.55 -19.88
N LYS A 183 -9.82 -5.81 -20.97
CA LYS A 183 -8.96 -6.19 -22.09
C LYS A 183 -8.00 -5.06 -22.40
N GLN A 184 -6.71 -5.30 -22.22
CA GLN A 184 -5.68 -4.32 -22.58
C GLN A 184 -5.60 -4.22 -24.10
N ARG A 185 -5.88 -3.04 -24.62
CA ARG A 185 -5.83 -2.75 -26.06
C ARG A 185 -4.42 -2.89 -26.60
N GLN A 186 -4.29 -3.52 -27.74
CA GLN A 186 -3.05 -3.60 -28.52
C GLN A 186 -3.36 -3.69 -30.00
N VAL A 187 -2.44 -3.24 -30.85
CA VAL A 187 -2.49 -3.51 -32.28
C VAL A 187 -2.03 -4.95 -32.49
N GLN A 188 -2.86 -5.74 -33.13
CA GLN A 188 -2.61 -7.16 -33.38
C GLN A 188 -2.25 -7.39 -34.86
N ILE A 189 -1.23 -8.19 -35.07
CA ILE A 189 -0.74 -8.56 -36.40
C ILE A 189 -0.78 -10.08 -36.49
N ASP A 190 -1.86 -10.61 -37.04
CA ASP A 190 -2.08 -12.05 -37.18
C ASP A 190 -1.45 -12.53 -38.50
N VAL A 191 -0.34 -13.21 -38.36
CA VAL A 191 0.47 -13.65 -39.48
C VAL A 191 -0.17 -14.88 -40.17
N ARG A 192 -0.26 -14.86 -41.51
CA ARG A 192 -0.72 -15.99 -42.29
C ARG A 192 0.48 -16.88 -42.71
N PRO A 193 0.63 -18.07 -42.07
CA PRO A 193 1.81 -18.92 -42.30
C PRO A 193 1.99 -19.34 -43.77
N ASP A 194 0.89 -19.65 -44.44
CA ASP A 194 0.91 -20.05 -45.86
C ASP A 194 1.41 -18.92 -46.77
N ALA A 195 1.00 -17.67 -46.46
CA ALA A 195 1.44 -16.51 -47.23
C ALA A 195 2.92 -16.18 -46.99
N LEU A 196 3.46 -16.43 -45.79
CA LEU A 196 4.89 -16.33 -45.51
C LEU A 196 5.69 -17.39 -46.26
N GLN A 197 5.26 -18.65 -46.17
CA GLN A 197 5.95 -19.75 -46.81
C GLN A 197 5.99 -19.59 -48.34
N ALA A 198 4.87 -19.18 -48.95
CA ALA A 198 4.80 -18.95 -50.39
C ALA A 198 5.78 -17.86 -50.88
N ARG A 199 6.19 -16.93 -49.98
CA ARG A 199 7.11 -15.82 -50.31
C ARG A 199 8.52 -16.01 -49.73
N GLY A 200 8.80 -17.15 -49.08
CA GLY A 200 10.09 -17.41 -48.45
C GLY A 200 10.43 -16.41 -47.33
N LEU A 201 9.40 -15.96 -46.57
CA LEU A 201 9.53 -15.03 -45.47
C LEU A 201 9.36 -15.74 -44.13
N SER A 202 9.93 -15.17 -43.09
CA SER A 202 9.80 -15.59 -41.69
C SER A 202 9.08 -14.53 -40.86
N ALA A 203 8.59 -14.92 -39.72
CA ALA A 203 8.05 -13.97 -38.74
C ALA A 203 9.09 -12.91 -38.30
N GLN A 204 10.37 -13.28 -38.33
CA GLN A 204 11.47 -12.36 -38.02
C GLN A 204 11.60 -11.23 -39.05
N ASP A 205 11.30 -11.50 -40.32
CA ASP A 205 11.31 -10.47 -41.38
C ASP A 205 10.25 -9.40 -41.06
N ILE A 206 9.08 -9.81 -40.58
CA ILE A 206 8.03 -8.88 -40.15
C ILE A 206 8.49 -8.06 -38.90
N ALA A 207 9.06 -8.74 -37.93
CA ALA A 207 9.55 -8.05 -36.71
C ALA A 207 10.64 -7.02 -37.04
N ASN A 208 11.56 -7.37 -37.94
CA ASN A 208 12.61 -6.46 -38.37
C ASN A 208 12.05 -5.27 -39.16
N ALA A 209 11.06 -5.50 -40.04
CA ALA A 209 10.43 -4.43 -40.81
C ALA A 209 9.68 -3.45 -39.89
N LEU A 210 8.94 -3.95 -38.89
CA LEU A 210 8.27 -3.13 -37.89
C LEU A 210 9.27 -2.33 -37.05
N ALA A 211 10.34 -2.96 -36.56
CA ALA A 211 11.38 -2.30 -35.78
C ALA A 211 12.10 -1.18 -36.56
N ALA A 212 12.28 -1.37 -37.90
CA ALA A 212 12.96 -0.40 -38.74
C ALA A 212 12.08 0.78 -39.18
N GLN A 213 10.77 0.57 -39.30
CA GLN A 213 9.88 1.54 -39.94
C GLN A 213 8.79 2.14 -38.98
N ASN A 214 8.51 1.50 -37.86
CA ASN A 214 7.56 2.04 -36.88
C ASN A 214 8.31 2.78 -35.77
N ILE A 215 9.05 3.83 -36.15
CA ILE A 215 9.90 4.60 -35.23
C ILE A 215 9.68 6.10 -35.39
N LEU A 216 9.88 6.81 -34.30
CA LEU A 216 9.96 8.26 -34.26
C LEU A 216 11.41 8.63 -33.90
N THR A 217 12.14 9.20 -34.84
CA THR A 217 13.54 9.59 -34.62
C THR A 217 13.65 11.12 -34.50
N PRO A 218 14.04 11.65 -33.32
CA PRO A 218 14.35 13.07 -33.21
C PRO A 218 15.62 13.37 -34.00
N VAL A 219 15.55 14.33 -34.91
CA VAL A 219 16.68 14.71 -35.78
C VAL A 219 17.40 15.94 -35.22
N GLY A 220 16.69 16.81 -34.53
CA GLY A 220 17.24 18.02 -33.96
C GLY A 220 16.26 19.20 -34.00
N THR A 221 16.80 20.41 -33.89
CA THR A 221 16.02 21.65 -33.96
C THR A 221 16.60 22.58 -35.00
N GLN A 222 15.76 23.40 -35.64
CA GLN A 222 16.15 24.45 -36.57
C GLN A 222 15.55 25.78 -36.11
N LYS A 223 16.39 26.79 -35.96
CA LYS A 223 15.97 28.16 -35.66
C LYS A 223 15.66 28.91 -36.95
N ILE A 224 14.46 29.45 -37.09
CA ILE A 224 14.03 30.25 -38.20
C ILE A 224 13.39 31.53 -37.62
N GLY A 225 14.09 32.64 -37.75
CA GLY A 225 13.67 33.91 -37.12
C GLY A 225 13.70 33.83 -35.59
N SER A 226 12.57 34.10 -34.95
CA SER A 226 12.39 34.05 -33.50
C SER A 226 11.85 32.69 -32.98
N LEU A 227 11.60 31.74 -33.88
CA LEU A 227 11.01 30.43 -33.56
C LEU A 227 12.05 29.33 -33.72
N GLU A 228 11.98 28.34 -32.82
CA GLU A 228 12.74 27.10 -32.88
C GLU A 228 11.79 25.95 -33.25
N TYR A 229 12.07 25.30 -34.38
CA TYR A 229 11.29 24.18 -34.89
C TYR A 229 11.99 22.87 -34.52
N THR A 230 11.25 21.96 -33.89
CA THR A 230 11.72 20.59 -33.68
C THR A 230 11.56 19.83 -34.99
N ILE A 231 12.66 19.23 -35.48
CA ILE A 231 12.67 18.38 -36.65
C ILE A 231 12.70 16.94 -36.19
N GLN A 232 11.72 16.16 -36.63
CA GLN A 232 11.66 14.74 -36.35
C GLN A 232 11.27 13.96 -37.60
N LEU A 233 11.89 12.79 -37.76
CA LEU A 233 11.51 11.82 -38.76
C LEU A 233 10.49 10.89 -38.11
N ASN A 234 9.24 11.00 -38.53
CA ASN A 234 8.18 10.10 -38.11
C ASN A 234 7.83 9.15 -39.22
N SER A 235 8.21 7.89 -39.08
CA SER A 235 7.81 6.80 -39.95
C SER A 235 6.74 5.91 -39.33
N ALA A 236 6.35 6.17 -38.08
CA ALA A 236 5.28 5.44 -37.45
C ALA A 236 3.92 5.81 -38.09
N PRO A 237 3.13 4.83 -38.54
CA PRO A 237 1.82 5.06 -39.09
C PRO A 237 0.88 5.70 -38.05
N ALA A 238 0.06 6.66 -38.50
CA ALA A 238 -0.90 7.36 -37.65
C ALA A 238 -2.13 6.49 -37.36
N GLU A 239 -2.53 5.66 -38.31
CA GLU A 239 -3.69 4.79 -38.22
C GLU A 239 -3.30 3.32 -38.32
N ILE A 240 -4.07 2.43 -37.66
CA ILE A 240 -3.83 0.99 -37.70
C ILE A 240 -3.89 0.45 -39.10
N ALA A 241 -4.81 0.97 -39.93
CA ALA A 241 -4.94 0.56 -41.33
C ALA A 241 -3.69 0.85 -42.20
N ASP A 242 -2.92 1.89 -41.82
CA ASP A 242 -1.68 2.23 -42.53
C ASP A 242 -0.54 1.27 -42.24
N LEU A 243 -0.57 0.57 -41.09
CA LEU A 243 0.38 -0.50 -40.80
C LEU A 243 0.31 -1.64 -41.85
N ALA A 244 -0.88 -1.93 -42.37
CA ALA A 244 -1.03 -2.94 -43.42
C ALA A 244 -0.25 -2.60 -44.71
N ARG A 245 0.02 -1.30 -44.95
CA ARG A 245 0.79 -0.81 -46.10
C ARG A 245 2.31 -0.78 -45.89
N LEU A 246 2.76 -1.16 -44.72
CA LEU A 246 4.18 -1.15 -44.36
C LEU A 246 4.94 -2.16 -45.20
N PRO A 247 6.02 -1.75 -45.96
CA PRO A 247 6.81 -2.65 -46.75
C PRO A 247 7.67 -3.57 -45.87
N VAL A 248 7.51 -4.89 -46.08
CA VAL A 248 8.27 -5.89 -45.31
C VAL A 248 9.56 -6.26 -46.04
N LYS A 249 9.47 -6.54 -47.35
CA LYS A 249 10.63 -6.96 -48.17
C LYS A 249 10.38 -6.71 -49.63
N VAL A 250 11.44 -6.52 -50.39
CA VAL A 250 11.39 -6.48 -51.85
C VAL A 250 11.90 -7.83 -52.37
N LEU A 251 11.06 -8.53 -53.15
CA LEU A 251 11.39 -9.80 -53.78
C LEU A 251 11.15 -9.69 -55.28
N ASN A 252 12.16 -10.01 -56.09
CA ASN A 252 12.09 -9.97 -57.56
C ASN A 252 11.55 -8.65 -58.13
N GLY A 253 11.86 -7.52 -57.47
CA GLY A 253 11.40 -6.19 -57.86
C GLY A 253 9.98 -5.82 -57.39
N ALA A 254 9.25 -6.73 -56.76
CA ALA A 254 7.94 -6.47 -56.15
C ALA A 254 8.06 -6.23 -54.64
N THR A 255 7.44 -5.17 -54.17
CA THR A 255 7.37 -4.86 -52.70
C THR A 255 6.26 -5.67 -52.08
N ILE A 256 6.58 -6.46 -51.04
CA ILE A 256 5.62 -7.20 -50.25
C ILE A 256 5.23 -6.32 -49.07
N LEU A 257 3.95 -6.04 -48.95
CA LEU A 257 3.37 -5.27 -47.87
C LEU A 257 2.95 -6.17 -46.68
N LEU A 258 2.88 -5.61 -45.49
CA LEU A 258 2.47 -6.35 -44.29
C LEU A 258 1.06 -6.95 -44.48
N GLY A 259 0.12 -6.23 -45.07
CA GLY A 259 -1.24 -6.72 -45.34
C GLY A 259 -1.31 -7.89 -46.34
N ASP A 260 -0.24 -8.12 -47.15
CA ASP A 260 -0.17 -9.27 -48.05
C ASP A 260 0.11 -10.60 -47.33
N ILE A 261 0.64 -10.53 -46.11
CA ILE A 261 1.13 -11.67 -45.31
C ILE A 261 0.54 -11.76 -43.91
N ALA A 262 -0.12 -10.71 -43.47
CA ALA A 262 -0.72 -10.65 -42.12
C ALA A 262 -2.04 -9.87 -42.17
N ASP A 263 -2.91 -10.11 -41.17
CA ASP A 263 -4.06 -9.29 -40.90
C ASP A 263 -3.74 -8.34 -39.71
N VAL A 264 -3.96 -7.03 -39.93
CA VAL A 264 -3.62 -5.98 -38.96
C VAL A 264 -4.90 -5.35 -38.47
N HIS A 265 -5.16 -5.48 -37.18
CA HIS A 265 -6.39 -4.97 -36.59
C HIS A 265 -6.21 -4.50 -35.15
N ASP A 266 -7.20 -3.74 -34.66
CA ASP A 266 -7.33 -3.38 -33.25
C ASP A 266 -7.77 -4.61 -32.46
N GLY A 267 -6.91 -5.09 -31.58
CA GLY A 267 -7.12 -6.29 -30.81
C GLY A 267 -6.88 -6.06 -29.31
N ASN A 268 -6.66 -7.15 -28.62
CA ASN A 268 -6.31 -7.09 -27.19
C ASN A 268 -5.28 -8.18 -26.85
N ALA A 269 -4.51 -7.92 -25.80
CA ALA A 269 -3.66 -8.95 -25.21
C ALA A 269 -4.49 -10.17 -24.79
N PRO A 270 -3.91 -11.39 -24.81
CA PRO A 270 -4.60 -12.57 -24.28
C PRO A 270 -5.13 -12.31 -22.87
N GLN A 271 -6.43 -12.47 -22.68
CA GLN A 271 -7.07 -12.19 -21.41
C GLN A 271 -6.76 -13.32 -20.41
N THR A 272 -6.03 -13.02 -19.35
CA THR A 272 -5.61 -13.98 -18.30
C THR A 272 -6.49 -13.92 -17.06
N ASN A 273 -7.29 -12.86 -16.92
CA ASN A 273 -8.16 -12.64 -15.77
C ASN A 273 -9.48 -11.99 -16.18
N ILE A 274 -10.53 -12.31 -15.45
CA ILE A 274 -11.89 -11.84 -15.70
C ILE A 274 -12.49 -11.37 -14.39
N VAL A 275 -13.10 -10.20 -14.40
CA VAL A 275 -13.81 -9.62 -13.26
C VAL A 275 -15.29 -9.48 -13.59
N HIS A 276 -16.13 -9.88 -12.65
CA HIS A 276 -17.56 -9.63 -12.67
C HIS A 276 -17.96 -8.83 -11.43
N VAL A 277 -18.78 -7.82 -11.63
CA VAL A 277 -19.44 -7.07 -10.56
C VAL A 277 -20.94 -7.08 -10.87
N ASP A 278 -21.76 -7.56 -9.95
CA ASP A 278 -23.21 -7.74 -10.12
C ASP A 278 -23.57 -8.52 -11.40
N GLY A 279 -22.79 -9.57 -11.70
CA GLY A 279 -22.99 -10.41 -12.88
C GLY A 279 -22.52 -9.83 -14.20
N SER A 280 -22.06 -8.58 -14.24
CA SER A 280 -21.56 -7.89 -15.45
C SER A 280 -20.04 -7.89 -15.54
N ARG A 281 -19.50 -8.01 -16.77
CA ARG A 281 -18.06 -7.85 -17.03
C ARG A 281 -17.62 -6.45 -16.61
N SER A 282 -16.56 -6.39 -15.84
CA SER A 282 -16.09 -5.18 -15.15
C SER A 282 -14.57 -5.13 -15.07
N VAL A 283 -14.06 -4.00 -14.66
CA VAL A 283 -12.65 -3.79 -14.33
C VAL A 283 -12.53 -3.48 -12.86
N LEU A 284 -11.57 -4.07 -12.17
CA LEU A 284 -11.30 -3.86 -10.76
C LEU A 284 -10.00 -3.10 -10.59
N MET A 285 -10.04 -2.03 -9.82
CA MET A 285 -8.86 -1.27 -9.44
C MET A 285 -8.67 -1.38 -7.93
N SER A 286 -7.52 -1.86 -7.50
CA SER A 286 -7.17 -1.97 -6.09
C SER A 286 -6.41 -0.73 -5.63
N VAL A 287 -6.78 -0.19 -4.49
CA VAL A 287 -6.03 0.84 -3.78
C VAL A 287 -5.30 0.17 -2.63
N LEU A 288 -3.99 0.14 -2.72
CA LEU A 288 -3.10 -0.42 -1.70
C LEU A 288 -2.54 0.72 -0.85
N LYS A 289 -2.21 0.39 0.38
CA LYS A 289 -1.49 1.29 1.27
C LYS A 289 0.02 1.15 1.06
N ASN A 290 0.73 2.27 1.02
CA ASN A 290 2.18 2.31 0.96
C ASN A 290 2.77 2.71 2.33
N GLY A 291 3.61 1.86 2.89
CA GLY A 291 4.29 2.10 4.17
C GLY A 291 3.33 2.33 5.34
N SER A 292 3.68 3.26 6.22
CA SER A 292 2.94 3.63 7.43
C SER A 292 1.83 4.67 7.21
N ALA A 293 1.38 4.87 5.95
CA ALA A 293 0.32 5.84 5.65
C ALA A 293 -1.02 5.43 6.30
N SER A 294 -1.85 6.42 6.62
CA SER A 294 -3.16 6.18 7.24
C SER A 294 -4.18 5.63 6.25
N THR A 295 -4.76 4.47 6.56
CA THR A 295 -5.87 3.89 5.78
C THR A 295 -7.04 4.86 5.65
N LEU A 296 -7.40 5.58 6.71
CA LEU A 296 -8.50 6.55 6.67
C LEU A 296 -8.18 7.72 5.74
N ALA A 297 -6.98 8.29 5.86
CA ALA A 297 -6.56 9.43 5.03
C ALA A 297 -6.53 9.06 3.53
N ILE A 298 -6.04 7.86 3.19
CA ILE A 298 -6.03 7.38 1.80
C ILE A 298 -7.45 7.22 1.27
N VAL A 299 -8.32 6.53 2.00
CA VAL A 299 -9.70 6.29 1.54
C VAL A 299 -10.48 7.60 1.38
N ASP A 300 -10.33 8.54 2.33
CA ASP A 300 -10.95 9.85 2.25
C ASP A 300 -10.40 10.66 1.07
N GLY A 301 -9.07 10.63 0.85
CA GLY A 301 -8.43 11.27 -0.30
C GLY A 301 -8.88 10.68 -1.64
N VAL A 302 -9.01 9.35 -1.73
CA VAL A 302 -9.53 8.67 -2.93
C VAL A 302 -10.99 9.07 -3.19
N ARG A 303 -11.84 9.09 -2.17
CA ARG A 303 -13.24 9.51 -2.31
C ARG A 303 -13.36 10.96 -2.78
N ALA A 304 -12.60 11.87 -2.17
CA ALA A 304 -12.58 13.27 -2.60
C ALA A 304 -12.16 13.42 -4.07
N LYS A 305 -11.10 12.68 -4.49
CA LYS A 305 -10.66 12.68 -5.90
C LYS A 305 -11.71 12.08 -6.84
N LEU A 306 -12.40 11.02 -6.43
CA LEU A 306 -13.51 10.46 -7.23
C LEU A 306 -14.65 11.45 -7.41
N ASP A 307 -14.98 12.23 -6.37
CA ASP A 307 -16.00 13.27 -6.46
C ASP A 307 -15.57 14.41 -7.39
N ASP A 308 -14.30 14.84 -7.30
CA ASP A 308 -13.74 15.89 -8.18
C ASP A 308 -13.76 15.49 -9.67
N MET A 309 -13.52 14.18 -9.97
CA MET A 309 -13.44 13.72 -11.36
C MET A 309 -14.80 13.39 -11.97
N LYS A 310 -15.89 13.30 -11.20
CA LYS A 310 -17.22 12.91 -11.72
C LYS A 310 -17.67 13.73 -12.93
N ALA A 311 -17.40 15.02 -12.93
CA ALA A 311 -17.78 15.92 -14.04
C ALA A 311 -17.01 15.65 -15.35
N GLY A 312 -15.85 15.01 -15.28
CA GLY A 312 -15.02 14.68 -16.45
C GLY A 312 -15.13 13.24 -16.93
N LEU A 313 -15.88 12.38 -16.20
CA LEU A 313 -16.07 11.00 -16.59
C LEU A 313 -17.26 10.85 -17.55
N PRO A 314 -17.20 9.91 -18.50
CA PRO A 314 -18.36 9.59 -19.34
C PRO A 314 -19.56 9.16 -18.49
N ASP A 315 -20.77 9.62 -18.81
CA ASP A 315 -22.01 9.25 -18.08
C ASP A 315 -22.27 7.76 -18.04
N ALA A 316 -21.77 7.03 -19.05
CA ALA A 316 -21.89 5.57 -19.12
C ALA A 316 -21.00 4.84 -18.10
N LEU A 317 -19.93 5.47 -17.61
CA LEU A 317 -18.97 4.86 -16.69
C LEU A 317 -19.45 4.99 -15.25
N LYS A 318 -19.56 3.86 -14.55
CA LYS A 318 -19.83 3.78 -13.13
C LYS A 318 -18.58 3.34 -12.39
N VAL A 319 -18.13 4.14 -11.42
CA VAL A 319 -17.04 3.79 -10.50
C VAL A 319 -17.64 3.62 -9.11
N VAL A 320 -17.63 2.40 -8.60
CA VAL A 320 -18.24 2.05 -7.32
C VAL A 320 -17.17 1.58 -6.35
N PRO A 321 -16.99 2.26 -5.20
CA PRO A 321 -16.13 1.78 -4.13
C PRO A 321 -16.72 0.50 -3.51
N ILE A 322 -15.89 -0.53 -3.42
CA ILE A 322 -16.19 -1.81 -2.78
C ILE A 322 -15.05 -2.20 -1.83
N ASN A 323 -15.29 -3.15 -0.93
CA ASN A 323 -14.29 -3.64 0.04
C ASN A 323 -13.58 -2.50 0.79
N ASP A 324 -14.36 -1.54 1.29
CA ASP A 324 -13.86 -0.39 2.02
C ASP A 324 -13.46 -0.78 3.45
N GLN A 325 -12.15 -0.90 3.67
CA GLN A 325 -11.57 -1.25 4.96
C GLN A 325 -11.65 -0.10 5.98
N SER A 326 -11.85 1.15 5.54
CA SER A 326 -11.97 2.30 6.43
C SER A 326 -13.16 2.20 7.38
N VAL A 327 -14.19 1.46 7.00
CA VAL A 327 -15.38 1.21 7.84
C VAL A 327 -14.99 0.49 9.12
N PHE A 328 -14.13 -0.54 9.03
CA PHE A 328 -13.66 -1.29 10.19
C PHE A 328 -12.74 -0.45 11.08
N VAL A 329 -11.84 0.34 10.48
CA VAL A 329 -10.95 1.23 11.23
C VAL A 329 -11.75 2.29 11.99
N ARG A 330 -12.73 2.93 11.32
CA ARG A 330 -13.62 3.92 11.97
C ARG A 330 -14.43 3.29 13.10
N ALA A 331 -14.96 2.09 12.89
CA ALA A 331 -15.71 1.36 13.90
C ALA A 331 -14.83 1.04 15.12
N ALA A 332 -13.60 0.58 14.91
CA ALA A 332 -12.65 0.28 15.98
C ALA A 332 -12.29 1.54 16.79
N VAL A 333 -11.91 2.63 16.13
CA VAL A 333 -11.59 3.90 16.80
C VAL A 333 -12.77 4.44 17.59
N LYS A 334 -13.97 4.42 16.99
CA LYS A 334 -15.21 4.86 17.66
C LYS A 334 -15.58 3.94 18.80
N GLY A 335 -15.40 2.62 18.65
CA GLY A 335 -15.65 1.62 19.69
C GLY A 335 -14.80 1.89 20.93
N VAL A 336 -13.48 2.00 20.77
CA VAL A 336 -12.56 2.28 21.89
C VAL A 336 -12.88 3.61 22.59
N ALA A 337 -13.17 4.65 21.80
CA ALA A 337 -13.56 5.95 22.38
C ALA A 337 -14.86 5.85 23.20
N LEU A 338 -15.87 5.13 22.69
CA LEU A 338 -17.13 4.93 23.37
C LEU A 338 -16.99 4.05 24.62
N GLU A 339 -16.28 2.92 24.50
CA GLU A 339 -16.00 2.01 25.62
C GLU A 339 -15.22 2.70 26.72
N GLY A 340 -14.20 3.51 26.36
CA GLY A 340 -13.44 4.32 27.29
C GLY A 340 -14.33 5.34 28.03
N ALA A 341 -15.25 6.01 27.31
CA ALA A 341 -16.19 6.94 27.91
C ALA A 341 -17.19 6.25 28.86
N ILE A 342 -17.72 5.09 28.47
CA ILE A 342 -18.63 4.28 29.28
C ILE A 342 -17.90 3.78 30.52
N ALA A 343 -16.70 3.25 30.41
CA ALA A 343 -15.88 2.77 31.50
C ALA A 343 -15.59 3.91 32.51
N ALA A 344 -15.15 5.07 32.00
CA ALA A 344 -14.90 6.23 32.86
C ALA A 344 -16.17 6.70 33.60
N CYS A 345 -17.33 6.71 32.92
CA CYS A 345 -18.60 7.10 33.52
C CYS A 345 -19.06 6.11 34.59
N LEU A 346 -19.07 4.81 34.31
CA LEU A 346 -19.48 3.75 35.25
C LEU A 346 -18.57 3.71 36.46
N THR A 347 -17.26 3.80 36.26
CA THR A 347 -16.29 3.85 37.35
C THR A 347 -16.49 5.10 38.23
N SER A 348 -16.71 6.26 37.62
CA SER A 348 -16.98 7.48 38.36
C SER A 348 -18.24 7.36 39.22
N VAL A 349 -19.29 6.75 38.68
CA VAL A 349 -20.53 6.50 39.45
C VAL A 349 -20.29 5.52 40.61
N MET A 350 -19.57 4.40 40.35
CA MET A 350 -19.24 3.41 41.36
C MET A 350 -18.40 4.01 42.51
N ILE A 351 -17.36 4.78 42.17
CA ILE A 351 -16.51 5.45 43.16
C ILE A 351 -17.32 6.45 43.96
N LEU A 352 -18.19 7.22 43.33
CA LEU A 352 -19.06 8.16 44.03
C LEU A 352 -19.98 7.47 45.03
N LEU A 353 -20.54 6.30 44.64
CA LEU A 353 -21.44 5.52 45.50
C LEU A 353 -20.70 4.86 46.68
N PHE A 354 -19.51 4.31 46.47
CA PHE A 354 -18.79 3.57 47.50
C PHE A 354 -17.92 4.44 48.38
N LEU A 355 -17.19 5.43 47.85
CA LEU A 355 -16.35 6.32 48.61
C LEU A 355 -17.09 7.59 49.11
N GLY A 356 -18.26 7.94 48.55
CA GLY A 356 -19.02 9.10 48.91
C GLY A 356 -18.32 10.46 48.71
N SER A 357 -17.17 10.45 47.97
CA SER A 357 -16.31 11.61 47.82
C SER A 357 -16.23 12.04 46.33
N TRP A 358 -16.89 13.14 46.00
CA TRP A 358 -16.84 13.71 44.66
C TRP A 358 -15.41 14.12 44.23
N ARG A 359 -14.55 14.50 45.20
CA ARG A 359 -13.15 14.88 44.94
C ARG A 359 -12.33 13.69 44.46
N SER A 360 -12.44 12.55 45.12
CA SER A 360 -11.79 11.28 44.70
C SER A 360 -12.28 10.84 43.33
N THR A 361 -13.58 10.96 43.09
CA THR A 361 -14.19 10.64 41.79
C THR A 361 -13.61 11.48 40.65
N VAL A 362 -13.48 12.80 40.86
CA VAL A 362 -12.89 13.69 39.82
C VAL A 362 -11.42 13.37 39.55
N ILE A 363 -10.64 13.05 40.60
CA ILE A 363 -9.23 12.69 40.44
C ILE A 363 -9.10 11.45 39.51
N ILE A 364 -9.88 10.41 39.79
CA ILE A 364 -9.84 9.16 38.97
C ILE A 364 -10.40 9.41 37.58
N ALA A 365 -11.52 10.12 37.44
CA ALA A 365 -12.13 10.46 36.18
C ALA A 365 -11.17 11.25 35.22
N VAL A 366 -10.29 12.08 35.82
CA VAL A 366 -9.27 12.83 35.03
C VAL A 366 -8.03 11.99 34.74
N SER A 367 -7.65 11.08 35.67
CA SER A 367 -6.45 10.25 35.47
C SER A 367 -6.55 9.33 34.26
N ILE A 368 -7.73 8.76 33.98
CA ILE A 368 -7.96 7.83 32.85
C ILE A 368 -7.66 8.47 31.51
N PRO A 369 -8.30 9.59 31.09
CA PRO A 369 -8.00 10.22 29.82
C PRO A 369 -6.56 10.73 29.74
N LEU A 370 -5.95 11.19 30.82
CA LEU A 370 -4.55 11.60 30.83
C LEU A 370 -3.60 10.42 30.52
N SER A 371 -3.86 9.27 31.11
CA SER A 371 -3.06 8.06 30.86
C SER A 371 -3.21 7.56 29.42
N ILE A 372 -4.43 7.56 28.87
CA ILE A 372 -4.69 7.21 27.46
C ILE A 372 -3.96 8.17 26.54
N LEU A 373 -4.06 9.48 26.77
CA LEU A 373 -3.39 10.49 25.95
C LEU A 373 -1.87 10.38 26.05
N GLY A 374 -1.34 10.10 27.25
CA GLY A 374 0.07 9.82 27.46
C GLY A 374 0.55 8.60 26.67
N SER A 375 -0.24 7.52 26.65
CA SER A 375 0.05 6.30 25.88
C SER A 375 0.01 6.56 24.36
N ILE A 376 -0.95 7.35 23.88
CA ILE A 376 -1.03 7.74 22.46
C ILE A 376 0.18 8.58 22.07
N ILE A 377 0.63 9.53 22.91
CA ILE A 377 1.84 10.32 22.66
C ILE A 377 3.06 9.40 22.59
N ALA A 378 3.17 8.42 23.48
CA ALA A 378 4.27 7.46 23.47
C ALA A 378 4.26 6.60 22.20
N LEU A 379 3.10 6.07 21.80
CA LEU A 379 2.95 5.33 20.53
C LEU A 379 3.36 6.19 19.32
N ALA A 380 2.90 7.44 19.28
CA ALA A 380 3.26 8.37 18.20
C ALA A 380 4.77 8.65 18.16
N ALA A 381 5.42 8.82 19.32
CA ALA A 381 6.86 9.03 19.42
C ALA A 381 7.68 7.81 19.00
N LEU A 382 7.16 6.60 19.18
CA LEU A 382 7.76 5.35 18.73
C LEU A 382 7.50 5.06 17.24
N GLY A 383 6.68 5.89 16.57
CA GLY A 383 6.33 5.70 15.16
C GLY A 383 5.28 4.60 14.92
N GLU A 384 4.58 4.19 15.98
CA GLU A 384 3.51 3.20 15.90
C GLU A 384 2.20 3.79 15.39
N THR A 385 1.35 2.94 14.77
CA THR A 385 0.04 3.34 14.27
C THR A 385 -1.07 3.04 15.28
N LEU A 386 -2.17 3.79 15.22
CA LEU A 386 -3.40 3.43 15.91
C LEU A 386 -4.12 2.33 15.09
N ASN A 387 -3.97 1.09 15.51
CA ASN A 387 -4.51 -0.09 14.84
C ASN A 387 -5.30 -0.96 15.84
N LEU A 388 -5.94 -2.04 15.35
CA LEU A 388 -6.74 -2.92 16.20
C LEU A 388 -5.97 -3.47 17.41
N MET A 389 -4.68 -3.73 17.27
CA MET A 389 -3.86 -4.26 18.36
C MET A 389 -3.55 -3.17 19.40
N THR A 390 -3.10 -1.99 18.94
CA THR A 390 -2.81 -0.87 19.85
C THR A 390 -4.08 -0.35 20.53
N LEU A 391 -5.21 -0.27 19.81
CA LEU A 391 -6.50 0.12 20.36
C LEU A 391 -7.04 -0.92 21.35
N GLY A 392 -6.93 -2.21 21.04
CA GLY A 392 -7.28 -3.29 21.97
C GLY A 392 -6.44 -3.29 23.23
N GLY A 393 -5.13 -3.04 23.11
CA GLY A 393 -4.23 -2.86 24.24
C GLY A 393 -4.60 -1.66 25.09
N LEU A 394 -4.96 -0.52 24.48
CA LEU A 394 -5.44 0.66 25.20
C LEU A 394 -6.76 0.39 25.94
N ALA A 395 -7.70 -0.31 25.32
CA ALA A 395 -8.96 -0.70 25.95
C ALA A 395 -8.73 -1.57 27.19
N LEU A 396 -7.85 -2.56 27.09
CA LEU A 396 -7.45 -3.41 28.21
C LEU A 396 -6.76 -2.59 29.33
N ALA A 397 -5.84 -1.69 28.94
CA ALA A 397 -5.12 -0.85 29.89
C ALA A 397 -6.05 0.10 30.66
N VAL A 398 -7.15 0.56 30.07
CA VAL A 398 -8.15 1.38 30.77
C VAL A 398 -8.73 0.62 31.97
N GLY A 399 -9.08 -0.66 31.81
CA GLY A 399 -9.58 -1.49 32.91
C GLY A 399 -8.58 -1.59 34.06
N ILE A 400 -7.32 -1.89 33.76
CA ILE A 400 -6.25 -1.99 34.78
C ILE A 400 -6.01 -0.65 35.47
N LEU A 401 -5.94 0.46 34.71
CA LEU A 401 -5.72 1.80 35.26
C LEU A 401 -6.84 2.26 36.20
N VAL A 402 -8.07 1.85 35.89
CA VAL A 402 -9.23 2.15 36.78
C VAL A 402 -9.08 1.46 38.11
N ASP A 403 -8.74 0.17 38.11
CA ASP A 403 -8.58 -0.63 39.31
C ASP A 403 -7.42 -0.10 40.15
N ASP A 404 -6.26 0.16 39.58
CA ASP A 404 -5.09 0.71 40.28
C ASP A 404 -5.37 2.08 40.88
N ALA A 405 -6.03 2.97 40.15
CA ALA A 405 -6.39 4.29 40.62
C ALA A 405 -7.41 4.23 41.82
N THR A 406 -8.37 3.31 41.72
CA THR A 406 -9.40 3.14 42.76
C THR A 406 -8.79 2.62 44.03
N VAL A 407 -8.00 1.53 43.98
CA VAL A 407 -7.35 0.92 45.15
C VAL A 407 -6.36 1.90 45.80
N THR A 408 -5.63 2.66 44.98
CA THR A 408 -4.70 3.68 45.51
C THR A 408 -5.43 4.77 46.30
N ILE A 409 -6.54 5.30 45.77
CA ILE A 409 -7.33 6.33 46.46
C ILE A 409 -8.01 5.77 47.69
N GLU A 410 -8.53 4.55 47.65
CA GLU A 410 -9.13 3.88 48.80
C GLU A 410 -8.11 3.70 49.93
N ASN A 411 -6.90 3.22 49.59
CA ASN A 411 -5.84 3.05 50.57
C ASN A 411 -5.38 4.39 51.22
N ILE A 412 -5.27 5.44 50.42
CA ILE A 412 -4.97 6.79 50.92
C ILE A 412 -6.08 7.25 51.86
N ASN A 413 -7.36 7.08 51.51
CA ASN A 413 -8.49 7.46 52.37
C ASN A 413 -8.49 6.66 53.68
N TRP A 414 -8.20 5.37 53.67
CA TRP A 414 -8.06 4.54 54.85
C TRP A 414 -6.99 5.08 55.80
N HIS A 415 -5.84 5.52 55.30
CA HIS A 415 -4.82 6.16 56.13
C HIS A 415 -5.26 7.52 56.70
N LEU A 416 -6.03 8.29 55.92
CA LEU A 416 -6.60 9.55 56.39
C LEU A 416 -7.63 9.34 57.52
N GLU A 417 -8.48 8.32 57.42
CA GLU A 417 -9.46 7.93 58.45
C GLU A 417 -8.79 7.49 59.76
N GLN A 418 -7.56 6.97 59.69
CA GLN A 418 -6.74 6.66 60.85
C GLN A 418 -6.11 7.89 61.50
N GLY A 419 -6.40 9.09 61.00
CA GLY A 419 -5.90 10.36 61.59
C GLY A 419 -4.50 10.75 61.13
N LYS A 420 -3.93 10.11 60.09
CA LYS A 420 -2.65 10.54 59.52
C LYS A 420 -2.81 11.88 58.79
N ALA A 421 -1.76 12.70 58.82
CA ALA A 421 -1.70 13.91 58.00
C ALA A 421 -1.69 13.57 56.53
N VAL A 422 -2.14 14.48 55.66
CA VAL A 422 -2.36 14.24 54.21
C VAL A 422 -1.08 13.75 53.51
N GLU A 423 0.06 14.36 53.73
CA GLU A 423 1.30 13.99 53.06
C GLU A 423 1.80 12.59 53.44
N PRO A 424 1.90 12.20 54.74
CA PRO A 424 2.21 10.81 55.11
C PRO A 424 1.16 9.81 54.66
N ALA A 425 -0.13 10.13 54.67
CA ALA A 425 -1.19 9.23 54.19
C ALA A 425 -1.04 8.92 52.70
N ILE A 426 -0.69 9.90 51.89
CA ILE A 426 -0.45 9.70 50.44
C ILE A 426 0.81 8.86 50.23
N LEU A 427 1.90 9.11 50.95
CA LEU A 427 3.15 8.37 50.80
C LEU A 427 3.01 6.91 51.24
N ASP A 428 2.40 6.67 52.39
CA ASP A 428 2.21 5.29 52.88
C ASP A 428 1.18 4.53 52.04
N GLY A 429 0.10 5.20 51.63
CA GLY A 429 -0.92 4.62 50.75
C GLY A 429 -0.37 4.25 49.37
N ALA A 430 0.47 5.11 48.80
CA ALA A 430 1.13 4.81 47.53
C ALA A 430 2.18 3.69 47.65
N ASP A 431 2.97 3.67 48.76
CA ASP A 431 4.02 2.67 48.97
C ASP A 431 3.48 1.25 49.07
N GLN A 432 2.35 1.08 49.70
CA GLN A 432 1.69 -0.21 49.89
C GLN A 432 1.15 -0.81 48.57
N ILE A 433 0.80 0.04 47.61
CA ILE A 433 0.25 -0.39 46.32
C ILE A 433 1.34 -0.56 45.25
N VAL A 434 2.35 0.34 45.23
CA VAL A 434 3.44 0.33 44.25
C VAL A 434 4.33 -0.90 44.38
N THR A 435 4.43 -1.53 45.53
CA THR A 435 5.30 -2.72 45.74
C THR A 435 4.69 -4.02 45.19
N PRO A 436 3.37 -4.28 45.27
CA PRO A 436 2.74 -5.47 44.67
C PRO A 436 2.31 -5.25 43.23
N ALA A 437 2.19 -4.05 42.70
CA ALA A 437 1.87 -3.73 41.30
C ALA A 437 3.14 -3.69 40.43
#